data_7a05fad910f1a5e57465871e77d00f78
#
_entry.id   7a05fad910f1a5e57465871e77d00f78
#
_cell.length_a   1.000
_cell.length_b   1.000
_cell.length_c   1.000
_cell.angle_alpha   90.00
_cell.angle_beta   90.00
_cell.angle_gamma   90.00
#
_symmetry.space_group_name_H-M   'P 1'
#
loop_
_entity.id
_entity.type
_entity.pdbx_description
1 polymer ?
#
loop_
_entity_poly.entity_id
_entity_poly.type
_entity_poly.pdbx_seq_one_letter_code
_entity_poly.pdbx_strand_id
1 'polypeptide(L)'
;VEEGQAAARAAILNRLAVIVQAVGSLEKVSRIVAVNGFVNAGPDFYDHPKVLNGASDLLVEAFGEIGRHSRTAVGVSALPLNVAVEISMVVEVRD
;
A
#
# COMPACT_ATOMS: atom_id res chain seq x y z
N VAL A 1 2.59 11.28 11.27
CA VAL A 1 2.02 11.13 9.92
C VAL A 1 3.10 10.99 8.87
N GLU A 2 4.09 11.86 8.86
CA GLU A 2 5.16 11.83 7.86
C GLU A 2 5.99 10.55 7.91
N GLU A 3 6.36 10.09 9.09
CA GLU A 3 7.07 8.83 9.26
C GLU A 3 6.21 7.64 8.84
N GLY A 4 4.90 7.70 9.14
CA GLY A 4 3.96 6.70 8.72
C GLY A 4 3.80 6.67 7.20
N GLN A 5 3.77 7.82 6.54
CA GLN A 5 3.73 7.91 5.08
C GLN A 5 4.98 7.29 4.45
N ALA A 6 6.15 7.55 5.03
CA ALA A 6 7.40 6.93 4.56
C ALA A 6 7.36 5.41 4.72
N ALA A 7 6.82 4.91 5.84
CA ALA A 7 6.66 3.48 6.06
C ALA A 7 5.67 2.86 5.06
N ALA A 8 4.56 3.54 4.77
CA ALA A 8 3.58 3.08 3.78
C ALA A 8 4.20 3.03 2.37
N ARG A 9 4.97 4.05 2.01
CA ARG A 9 5.69 4.08 0.73
C ARG A 9 6.68 2.90 0.61
N ALA A 10 7.45 2.64 1.66
CA ALA A 10 8.38 1.51 1.68
C ALA A 10 7.64 0.17 1.57
N ALA A 11 6.53 0.02 2.28
CA ALA A 11 5.73 -1.20 2.23
C ALA A 11 5.19 -1.47 0.82
N ILE A 12 4.71 -0.43 0.12
CA ILE A 12 4.18 -0.60 -1.23
C ILE A 12 5.31 -0.91 -2.23
N LEU A 13 6.49 -0.32 -2.08
CA LEU A 13 7.63 -0.65 -2.91
C LEU A 13 8.01 -2.14 -2.78
N ASN A 14 7.96 -2.69 -1.58
CA ASN A 14 8.19 -4.11 -1.36
C ASN A 14 7.12 -4.97 -2.04
N ARG A 15 5.86 -4.54 -2.02
CA ARG A 15 4.77 -5.26 -2.71
C ARG A 15 4.96 -5.24 -4.22
N LEU A 16 5.41 -4.12 -4.77
CA LEU A 16 5.72 -4.03 -6.21
C LEU A 16 6.87 -4.97 -6.59
N ALA A 17 7.89 -5.10 -5.73
CA ALA A 17 8.98 -6.04 -5.96
C ALA A 17 8.46 -7.50 -5.98
N VAL A 18 7.52 -7.84 -5.10
CA VAL A 18 6.88 -9.17 -5.10
C VAL A 18 6.14 -9.42 -6.41
N ILE A 19 5.44 -8.42 -6.94
CA ILE A 19 4.74 -8.52 -8.23
C ILE A 19 5.74 -8.81 -9.35
N VAL A 20 6.87 -8.10 -9.39
CA VAL A 20 7.90 -8.33 -10.40
C VAL A 20 8.43 -9.76 -10.31
N GLN A 21 8.66 -10.27 -9.12
CA GLN A 21 9.08 -11.67 -8.94
C GLN A 21 8.05 -12.67 -9.46
N ALA A 22 6.76 -12.37 -9.25
CA ALA A 22 5.68 -13.28 -9.61
C ALA A 22 5.40 -13.30 -11.11
N VAL A 23 5.40 -12.13 -11.78
CA VAL A 23 4.94 -11.99 -13.15
C VAL A 23 6.00 -11.47 -14.11
N GLY A 24 7.16 -11.07 -13.63
CA GLY A 24 8.32 -10.67 -14.42
C GLY A 24 8.45 -9.18 -14.71
N SER A 25 7.37 -8.41 -14.69
CA SER A 25 7.41 -6.98 -15.00
C SER A 25 6.18 -6.27 -14.45
N LEU A 26 6.34 -5.01 -14.02
CA LEU A 26 5.21 -4.16 -13.63
C LEU A 26 4.32 -3.80 -14.84
N GLU A 27 4.84 -3.91 -16.06
CA GLU A 27 4.04 -3.67 -17.27
C GLU A 27 2.89 -4.67 -17.43
N LYS A 28 2.97 -5.82 -16.77
CA LYS A 28 1.89 -6.81 -16.76
C LYS A 28 0.73 -6.45 -15.84
N VAL A 29 0.87 -5.42 -15.00
CA VAL A 29 -0.22 -4.94 -14.17
C VAL A 29 -1.19 -4.16 -15.05
N SER A 30 -2.41 -4.66 -15.19
CA SER A 30 -3.45 -3.96 -15.95
C SER A 30 -4.24 -2.99 -15.08
N ARG A 31 -4.29 -3.25 -13.76
CA ARG A 31 -5.01 -2.40 -12.83
C ARG A 31 -4.63 -2.73 -11.38
N ILE A 32 -4.54 -1.69 -10.56
CA ILE A 32 -4.52 -1.84 -9.10
C ILE A 32 -5.97 -1.80 -8.64
N VAL A 33 -6.48 -2.89 -8.11
CA VAL A 33 -7.90 -3.04 -7.77
C VAL A 33 -8.21 -2.50 -6.38
N ALA A 34 -7.45 -2.96 -5.39
CA ALA A 34 -7.69 -2.59 -4.00
C ALA A 34 -6.38 -2.57 -3.21
N VAL A 35 -6.32 -1.65 -2.26
CA VAL A 35 -5.22 -1.56 -1.31
C VAL A 35 -5.82 -1.54 0.08
N ASN A 36 -5.39 -2.46 0.94
CA ASN A 36 -5.80 -2.52 2.33
C ASN A 36 -4.60 -2.21 3.20
N GLY A 37 -4.70 -1.16 3.99
CA GLY A 37 -3.62 -0.70 4.86
C GLY A 37 -3.97 -0.82 6.34
N PHE A 38 -3.03 -1.34 7.10
CA PHE A 38 -3.14 -1.53 8.53
C PHE A 38 -2.04 -0.72 9.21
N VAL A 39 -2.44 0.24 10.04
CA VAL A 39 -1.50 1.13 10.72
C VAL A 39 -1.42 0.72 12.19
N ASN A 40 -0.21 0.44 12.66
CA ASN A 40 0.06 0.16 14.06
C ASN A 40 -0.04 1.49 14.81
N ALA A 41 -1.16 1.71 15.49
CA ALA A 41 -1.50 3.01 16.03
C ALA A 41 -2.12 2.90 17.43
N GLY A 42 -1.92 3.95 18.21
CA GLY A 42 -2.59 4.08 19.49
C GLY A 42 -4.09 4.35 19.33
N PRO A 43 -4.86 4.23 20.44
CA PRO A 43 -6.32 4.35 20.38
C PRO A 43 -6.83 5.74 19.99
N ASP A 44 -6.01 6.77 20.14
CA ASP A 44 -6.40 8.15 19.83
C ASP A 44 -5.85 8.65 18.49
N PHE A 45 -5.29 7.77 17.69
CA PHE A 45 -4.79 8.12 16.37
C PHE A 45 -5.86 7.84 15.32
N TYR A 46 -6.22 8.84 14.52
CA TYR A 46 -7.29 8.73 13.51
C TYR A 46 -6.83 9.09 12.09
N ASP A 47 -5.54 9.37 11.89
CA ASP A 47 -5.00 9.79 10.59
C ASP A 47 -4.51 8.62 9.72
N HIS A 48 -5.12 7.43 9.85
CA HIS A 48 -4.77 6.25 9.06
C HIS A 48 -4.83 6.54 7.54
N PRO A 49 -5.87 7.22 7.03
CA PRO A 49 -5.90 7.53 5.60
C PRO A 49 -4.74 8.41 5.15
N LYS A 50 -4.32 9.37 5.96
CA LYS A 50 -3.18 10.23 5.63
C LYS A 50 -1.88 9.43 5.55
N VAL A 51 -1.70 8.46 6.45
CA VAL A 51 -0.55 7.55 6.42
C VAL A 51 -0.54 6.76 5.12
N LEU A 52 -1.69 6.18 4.75
CA LEU A 52 -1.81 5.38 3.55
C LEU A 52 -1.64 6.19 2.26
N ASN A 53 -1.77 7.51 2.31
CA ASN A 53 -1.48 8.36 1.16
C ASN A 53 -0.05 8.17 0.66
N GLY A 54 0.90 7.83 1.54
CA GLY A 54 2.26 7.51 1.13
C GLY A 54 2.33 6.36 0.14
N ALA A 55 1.47 5.36 0.28
CA ALA A 55 1.38 4.25 -0.65
C ALA A 55 0.52 4.60 -1.87
N SER A 56 -0.66 5.17 -1.65
CA SER A 56 -1.60 5.47 -2.73
C SER A 56 -1.06 6.48 -3.72
N ASP A 57 -0.40 7.52 -3.25
CA ASP A 57 0.20 8.54 -4.11
C ASP A 57 1.31 7.93 -4.98
N LEU A 58 2.11 7.02 -4.42
CA LEU A 58 3.13 6.32 -5.18
C LEU A 58 2.51 5.48 -6.31
N LEU A 59 1.42 4.78 -6.03
CA LEU A 59 0.77 3.93 -7.03
C LEU A 59 0.20 4.78 -8.19
N VAL A 60 -0.39 5.91 -7.90
CA VAL A 60 -0.91 6.81 -8.95
C VAL A 60 0.25 7.44 -9.71
N GLU A 61 1.31 7.84 -9.03
CA GLU A 61 2.52 8.38 -9.64
C GLU A 61 3.16 7.38 -10.61
N ALA A 62 3.24 6.10 -10.21
CA ALA A 62 3.88 5.05 -10.99
C ALA A 62 3.02 4.52 -12.13
N PHE A 63 1.70 4.40 -11.93
CA PHE A 63 0.79 3.73 -12.85
C PHE A 63 -0.25 4.64 -13.51
N GLY A 64 -0.38 5.90 -13.06
CA GLY A 64 -1.42 6.80 -13.57
C GLY A 64 -2.82 6.30 -13.23
N GLU A 65 -3.73 6.34 -14.19
CA GLU A 65 -5.14 5.95 -13.97
C GLU A 65 -5.31 4.50 -13.51
N ILE A 66 -4.50 3.58 -14.02
CA ILE A 66 -4.60 2.18 -13.59
C ILE A 66 -4.13 1.98 -12.15
N GLY A 67 -3.43 2.94 -11.57
CA GLY A 67 -3.02 2.95 -10.17
C GLY A 67 -4.10 3.42 -9.21
N ARG A 68 -5.21 3.97 -9.70
CA ARG A 68 -6.32 4.37 -8.85
C ARG A 68 -7.08 3.14 -8.39
N HIS A 69 -7.35 3.07 -7.10
CA HIS A 69 -7.81 1.85 -6.45
C HIS A 69 -8.83 2.16 -5.36
N SER A 70 -9.61 1.17 -4.96
CA SER A 70 -10.37 1.25 -3.72
C SER A 70 -9.40 1.03 -2.55
N ARG A 71 -9.72 1.64 -1.42
CA ARG A 71 -8.79 1.62 -0.28
C ARG A 71 -9.52 1.44 1.03
N THR A 72 -8.94 0.60 1.88
CA THR A 72 -9.29 0.51 3.30
C THR A 72 -8.06 0.91 4.10
N ALA A 73 -8.23 1.80 5.08
CA ALA A 73 -7.16 2.23 5.96
C ALA A 73 -7.67 2.17 7.39
N VAL A 74 -7.12 1.27 8.19
CA VAL A 74 -7.57 1.06 9.57
C VAL A 74 -6.38 1.01 10.52
N GLY A 75 -6.63 1.31 11.78
CA GLY A 75 -5.66 1.13 12.84
C GLY A 75 -5.80 -0.23 13.48
N VAL A 76 -4.68 -0.78 13.90
CA VAL A 76 -4.63 -2.02 14.68
C VAL A 76 -3.75 -1.80 15.90
N SER A 77 -3.99 -2.57 16.97
CA SER A 77 -3.24 -2.40 18.21
C SER A 77 -1.83 -2.97 18.15
N ALA A 78 -1.56 -3.88 17.20
CA ALA A 78 -0.25 -4.48 17.02
C ALA A 78 -0.14 -5.08 15.62
N LEU A 79 1.07 -5.12 15.10
CA LEU A 79 1.41 -5.80 13.85
C LEU A 79 2.60 -6.73 14.09
N PRO A 80 2.75 -7.80 13.31
CA PRO A 80 3.90 -8.70 13.43
C PRO A 80 5.22 -7.93 13.38
N LEU A 81 6.17 -8.31 14.22
CA LEU A 81 7.49 -7.67 14.33
C LEU A 81 7.42 -6.19 14.68
N ASN A 82 6.28 -5.75 15.20
CA ASN A 82 6.05 -4.35 15.57
C ASN A 82 6.29 -3.36 14.42
N VAL A 83 6.01 -3.76 13.19
CA VAL A 83 6.11 -2.84 12.04
C VAL A 83 5.06 -1.75 12.14
N ALA A 84 5.35 -0.58 11.54
CA ALA A 84 4.47 0.58 11.62
C ALA A 84 3.24 0.43 10.71
N VAL A 85 3.40 -0.19 9.56
CA VAL A 85 2.35 -0.31 8.54
C VAL A 85 2.47 -1.67 7.86
N GLU A 86 1.32 -2.25 7.56
CA GLU A 86 1.23 -3.46 6.74
C GLU A 86 0.23 -3.22 5.63
N ILE A 87 0.56 -3.64 4.40
CA ILE A 87 -0.29 -3.41 3.24
C ILE A 87 -0.51 -4.72 2.49
N SER A 88 -1.77 -4.96 2.13
CA SER A 88 -2.12 -5.99 1.16
C SER A 88 -2.74 -5.33 -0.06
N MET A 89 -2.54 -5.93 -1.23
CA MET A 89 -3.08 -5.42 -2.49
C MET A 89 -3.75 -6.53 -3.29
N VAL A 90 -4.77 -6.13 -4.04
CA VAL A 90 -5.32 -6.94 -5.12
C VAL A 90 -4.98 -6.24 -6.42
N VAL A 91 -4.30 -6.93 -7.32
CA VAL A 91 -3.94 -6.40 -8.63
C VAL A 91 -4.46 -7.33 -9.72
N GLU A 92 -4.82 -6.74 -10.84
CA GLU A 92 -5.18 -7.49 -12.04
C GLU A 92 -3.97 -7.49 -12.95
N VAL A 93 -3.61 -8.66 -13.43
CA VAL A 93 -2.46 -8.82 -14.34
C VAL A 93 -2.93 -9.37 -15.68
N ARG A 94 -2.17 -9.06 -16.72
CA ARG A 94 -2.41 -9.59 -18.08
C ARG A 94 -1.29 -10.55 -18.46
N ASP A 95 -1.62 -11.46 -19.33
CA ASP A 95 -0.68 -12.46 -19.81
C ASP A 95 0.42 -11.88 -20.71
#